data_4add84a04d26b1939a5499dd79dc09d9
#
_entry.id   4add84a04d26b1939a5499dd79dc09d9
#
_cell.length_a   1.000
_cell.length_b   1.000
_cell.length_c   1.000
_cell.angle_alpha   90.00
_cell.angle_beta   90.00
_cell.angle_gamma   90.00
#
_symmetry.space_group_name_H-M   'P 1'
#
loop_
_entity.id
_entity.type
_entity.pdbx_description
1 polymer ?
#
loop_
_entity_poly.entity_id
_entity_poly.type
_entity_poly.pdbx_seq_one_letter_code
_entity_poly.pdbx_strand_id
1 'polypeptide(L)' 'MAAISRDEVANLARLARISMSDAELDHLAGEMDVILGAVARVQEVASADVVPTSHPSAVSNVTREDVVTTSLTPAQ' A
#
# COMPACT_ATOMS: atom_id res chain seq x y z
N MET A 1 -17.80 4.72 -11.11
CA MET A 1 -17.26 4.97 -9.79
C MET A 1 -17.48 6.42 -9.42
N ALA A 2 -17.97 6.66 -8.22
CA ALA A 2 -18.08 8.03 -7.74
C ALA A 2 -16.67 8.56 -7.41
N ALA A 3 -16.30 9.72 -7.96
CA ALA A 3 -15.11 10.44 -7.56
C ALA A 3 -15.23 10.84 -6.09
N ILE A 4 -14.12 10.81 -5.37
CA ILE A 4 -14.10 11.29 -3.99
C ILE A 4 -14.30 12.81 -3.97
N SER A 5 -15.22 13.29 -3.15
CA SER A 5 -15.49 14.71 -3.02
C SER A 5 -14.48 15.41 -2.11
N ARG A 6 -14.31 16.72 -2.30
CA ARG A 6 -13.50 17.55 -1.41
C ARG A 6 -13.94 17.45 0.05
N ASP A 7 -15.23 17.39 0.30
CA ASP A 7 -15.77 17.30 1.67
C ASP A 7 -15.42 15.95 2.33
N GLU A 8 -15.40 14.88 1.57
CA GLU A 8 -14.92 13.58 2.04
C GLU A 8 -13.42 13.60 2.36
N VAL A 9 -12.60 14.23 1.50
CA VAL A 9 -11.17 14.41 1.77
C VAL A 9 -10.95 15.25 3.02
N ALA A 10 -11.70 16.33 3.21
CA ALA A 10 -11.65 17.16 4.42
C ALA A 10 -12.04 16.36 5.69
N ASN A 11 -13.03 15.49 5.58
CA ASN A 11 -13.43 14.63 6.68
C ASN A 11 -12.32 13.59 7.01
N LEU A 12 -11.71 12.98 6.01
CA LEU A 12 -10.60 12.06 6.20
C LEU A 12 -9.37 12.74 6.81
N ALA A 13 -9.01 13.94 6.35
CA ALA A 13 -7.94 14.75 6.92
C ALA A 13 -8.19 15.04 8.41
N ARG A 14 -9.42 15.42 8.77
CA ARG A 14 -9.81 15.63 10.15
C ARG A 14 -9.68 14.37 11.01
N LEU A 15 -10.10 13.22 10.50
CA LEU A 15 -9.97 11.93 11.19
C LEU A 15 -8.49 11.56 11.40
N ALA A 16 -7.65 11.84 10.41
CA ALA A 16 -6.20 11.62 10.48
C ALA A 16 -5.46 12.72 11.28
N ARG A 17 -6.18 13.76 11.74
CA ARG A 17 -5.62 14.94 12.42
C ARG A 17 -4.58 15.69 11.59
N ILE A 18 -4.80 15.75 10.28
CA ILE A 18 -3.99 16.50 9.34
C ILE A 18 -4.69 17.84 9.06
N SER A 19 -3.96 18.94 9.28
CA SER A 19 -4.44 20.28 8.93
C SER A 19 -4.13 20.57 7.47
N MET A 20 -5.13 20.92 6.69
CA MET A 20 -5.01 21.20 5.25
C MET A 20 -5.77 22.49 4.91
N SER A 21 -5.18 23.27 4.01
CA SER A 21 -5.85 24.42 3.42
C SER A 21 -6.84 23.99 2.33
N ASP A 22 -7.72 24.89 1.96
CA ASP A 22 -8.71 24.65 0.91
C ASP A 22 -8.07 24.25 -0.44
N ALA A 23 -6.95 24.90 -0.80
CA ALA A 23 -6.22 24.58 -2.02
C ALA A 23 -5.58 23.20 -1.99
N GLU A 24 -5.08 22.77 -0.84
CA GLU A 24 -4.53 21.41 -0.65
C GLU A 24 -5.63 20.35 -0.72
N LEU A 25 -6.81 20.63 -0.16
CA LEU A 25 -7.96 19.73 -0.22
C LEU A 25 -8.44 19.53 -1.67
N ASP A 26 -8.53 20.62 -2.44
CA ASP A 26 -8.91 20.53 -3.86
C ASP A 26 -7.90 19.75 -4.69
N HIS A 27 -6.61 19.97 -4.45
CA HIS A 27 -5.54 19.23 -5.13
C HIS A 27 -5.56 17.75 -4.76
N LEU A 28 -5.64 17.43 -3.48
CA LEU A 28 -5.65 16.06 -2.97
C LEU A 28 -6.88 15.28 -3.45
N ALA A 29 -8.04 15.91 -3.58
CA ALA A 29 -9.23 15.25 -4.11
C ALA A 29 -8.99 14.70 -5.53
N GLY A 30 -8.31 15.46 -6.38
CA GLY A 30 -7.93 15.01 -7.72
C GLY A 30 -6.92 13.85 -7.72
N GLU A 31 -5.92 13.91 -6.84
CA GLU A 31 -4.92 12.83 -6.69
C GLU A 31 -5.54 11.55 -6.14
N MET A 32 -6.41 11.66 -5.16
CA MET A 32 -7.15 10.52 -4.59
C MET A 32 -8.03 9.83 -5.63
N ASP A 33 -8.66 10.56 -6.53
CA ASP A 33 -9.46 9.99 -7.59
C ASP A 33 -8.62 9.11 -8.54
N VAL A 34 -7.42 9.55 -8.88
CA VAL A 34 -6.46 8.76 -9.68
C VAL A 34 -6.04 7.48 -8.94
N ILE A 35 -5.75 7.58 -7.66
CA ILE A 35 -5.37 6.42 -6.82
C ILE A 35 -6.52 5.42 -6.73
N LEU A 36 -7.73 5.88 -6.47
CA LEU A 36 -8.93 5.03 -6.40
C LEU A 36 -9.20 4.33 -7.73
N GLY A 37 -8.97 5.02 -8.84
CA GLY A 37 -9.04 4.41 -10.17
C GLY A 37 -8.02 3.30 -10.39
N ALA A 38 -6.80 3.48 -9.90
CA ALA A 38 -5.76 2.45 -9.95
C ALA A 38 -6.09 1.23 -9.06
N VAL A 39 -6.58 1.47 -7.85
CA VAL A 39 -7.02 0.41 -6.93
C VAL A 39 -8.17 -0.40 -7.52
N ALA A 40 -9.13 0.25 -8.17
CA ALA A 40 -10.23 -0.45 -8.84
C ALA A 40 -9.73 -1.43 -9.93
N ARG A 41 -8.71 -1.02 -10.71
CA ARG A 41 -8.10 -1.91 -11.72
C ARG A 41 -7.38 -3.11 -11.09
N VAL A 42 -6.74 -2.91 -9.95
CA VAL A 42 -6.12 -4.04 -9.22
C VAL A 42 -7.18 -5.02 -8.73
N GLN A 43 -8.32 -4.53 -8.27
CA GLN A 43 -9.43 -5.38 -7.83
C GLN A 43 -10.04 -6.23 -8.96
N GLU A 44 -10.02 -5.74 -10.19
CA GLU A 44 -10.45 -6.52 -11.36
C GLU A 44 -9.57 -7.76 -11.61
N VAL A 45 -8.27 -7.65 -11.32
CA VAL A 45 -7.28 -8.72 -11.54
C VAL A 45 -7.10 -9.60 -10.31
N ALA A 46 -7.14 -9.01 -9.11
CA ALA A 46 -6.96 -9.71 -7.84
C ALA A 46 -8.29 -10.32 -7.36
N SER A 47 -8.79 -11.35 -8.05
CA SER A 47 -9.93 -12.12 -7.58
C SER A 47 -9.54 -13.05 -6.41
N ALA A 48 -10.54 -13.54 -5.67
CA ALA A 48 -10.33 -14.44 -4.54
C ALA A 48 -9.62 -15.76 -4.92
N ASP A 49 -9.67 -16.12 -6.20
CA ASP A 49 -9.06 -17.35 -6.72
C ASP A 49 -7.60 -17.18 -7.15
N VAL A 50 -7.08 -15.96 -7.15
CA VAL A 50 -5.68 -15.66 -7.52
C VAL A 50 -4.79 -15.85 -6.30
N VAL A 51 -3.98 -16.90 -6.34
CA VAL A 51 -3.01 -17.18 -5.27
C VAL A 51 -1.78 -16.26 -5.43
N PRO A 52 -1.34 -15.59 -4.34
CA PRO A 52 -0.12 -14.79 -4.39
C PRO A 52 1.10 -15.61 -4.82
N THR A 53 1.88 -15.09 -5.75
CA THR A 53 3.13 -15.72 -6.19
C THR A 53 4.28 -15.20 -5.33
N SER A 54 4.71 -15.99 -4.36
CA SER A 54 5.86 -15.66 -3.50
C SER A 54 7.21 -15.98 -4.16
N HIS A 55 7.22 -16.96 -5.08
CA HIS A 55 8.40 -17.37 -5.81
C HIS A 55 8.01 -17.92 -7.20
N PRO A 56 8.80 -17.66 -8.27
CA PRO A 56 8.48 -18.14 -9.61
C PRO A 56 8.57 -19.67 -9.77
N SER A 57 9.34 -20.33 -8.91
CA SER A 57 9.43 -21.79 -8.86
C SER A 57 8.60 -22.32 -7.68
N ALA A 58 7.92 -23.45 -7.90
CA ALA A 58 7.12 -24.12 -6.86
C ALA A 58 8.04 -24.85 -5.86
N VAL A 59 8.77 -24.07 -5.07
CA VAL A 59 9.65 -24.59 -4.00
C VAL A 59 9.08 -24.28 -2.63
N SER A 60 9.18 -25.22 -1.72
CA SER A 60 8.78 -25.06 -0.32
C SER A 60 9.81 -25.74 0.59
N ASN A 61 9.92 -25.26 1.81
CA ASN A 61 10.83 -25.81 2.83
C ASN A 61 12.31 -25.81 2.39
N VAL A 62 12.71 -24.83 1.57
CA VAL A 62 14.12 -24.63 1.22
C VAL A 62 14.79 -23.89 2.36
N THR A 63 15.56 -24.59 3.15
CA THR A 63 16.27 -24.06 4.33
C THR A 63 17.76 -24.35 4.20
N ARG A 64 18.56 -23.62 4.95
CA ARG A 64 19.99 -23.90 5.13
C ARG A 64 20.21 -24.48 6.52
N GLU A 65 21.35 -25.14 6.73
CA GLU A 65 21.74 -25.60 8.05
C GLU A 65 21.91 -24.40 9.00
N ASP A 66 21.50 -24.59 10.26
CA ASP A 66 21.66 -23.60 11.31
C ASP A 66 23.08 -23.68 11.89
N VAL A 67 24.00 -22.98 11.22
CA VAL A 67 25.43 -22.90 11.62
C VAL A 67 25.68 -21.53 12.19
N VAL A 68 26.26 -21.50 13.38
CA VAL A 68 26.65 -20.25 14.05
C VAL A 68 27.70 -19.51 13.22
N THR A 69 27.41 -18.28 12.82
CA THR A 69 28.34 -17.39 12.11
C THR A 69 28.72 -16.20 13.00
N THR A 70 29.91 -15.65 12.78
CA THR A 70 30.35 -14.47 13.51
C THR A 70 29.47 -13.28 13.14
N SER A 71 28.83 -12.67 14.14
CA SER A 71 28.08 -11.43 13.98
C SER A 71 28.99 -10.19 14.03
N LEU A 72 28.48 -9.07 13.51
CA LEU A 72 29.15 -7.78 13.64
C LEU A 72 29.24 -7.36 15.11
N THR A 73 30.34 -6.71 15.47
CA THR A 73 30.49 -6.11 16.79
C THR A 73 29.74 -4.78 16.86
N PRO A 74 29.38 -4.28 18.07
CA PRO A 74 28.70 -2.98 18.21
C PRO A 74 29.45 -1.78 17.63
N ALA A 75 30.77 -1.93 17.38
CA ALA A 75 31.60 -0.88 16.80
C ALA A 75 31.72 -0.96 15.26
N GLN A 76 31.17 -1.96 14.61
CA GLN A 76 31.15 -2.17 13.18
C GLN A 76 29.76 -1.81 12.61
#